data_11ed9adc9d067ec20b773d93e7d39cc1
#
_entry.id   11ed9adc9d067ec20b773d93e7d39cc1
#
_cell.length_a   1.000
_cell.length_b   1.000
_cell.length_c   1.000
_cell.angle_alpha   90.00
_cell.angle_beta   90.00
_cell.angle_gamma   90.00
#
_symmetry.space_group_name_H-M   'P 1'
#
loop_
_entity.id
_entity.type
_entity.pdbx_description
1 polymer ?
#
loop_
_entity_poly.entity_id
_entity_poly.type
_entity_poly.pdbx_seq_one_letter_code
_entity_poly.pdbx_strand_id
1 'polypeptide(L)'
;MGNQKETQKNPQYKYASTREKLCFGIGAIGKDAICNLVGAFLMLYFTDTLYLAPAFVGVLFFVARIWDAINDPMMGMIVDNTHTRFGKFRIWLVIGTLVNSVVFVLLFHSFNLSGTALYVYVSVMYILYGMTYTIMDVPYWSWLPNLTNDPHEREKVSVIPRFFASLAGFSVATFGLYIINYLNKVAGESNLYAEKGYTLFAIIIAVIFIVTIGITVLM
;
A
#
# COMPACT_ATOMS: atom_id res chain seq x y z
N MET A 1 -1.61 -37.33 25.20
CA MET A 1 -1.83 -36.36 26.29
C MET A 1 -1.16 -35.06 25.92
N GLY A 2 -1.86 -34.19 25.23
CA GLY A 2 -1.36 -32.89 24.79
C GLY A 2 -1.59 -31.85 25.88
N ASN A 3 -0.51 -31.35 26.41
CA ASN A 3 -0.50 -30.30 27.42
C ASN A 3 -0.88 -28.97 26.75
N GLN A 4 -2.17 -28.61 26.75
CA GLN A 4 -2.62 -27.25 26.47
C GLN A 4 -2.16 -26.39 27.67
N LYS A 5 -0.95 -25.82 27.55
CA LYS A 5 -0.60 -24.68 28.36
C LYS A 5 -1.49 -23.52 27.90
N GLU A 6 -2.65 -23.38 28.52
CA GLU A 6 -3.37 -22.11 28.55
C GLU A 6 -2.36 -21.06 29.02
N THR A 7 -1.99 -20.17 28.10
CA THR A 7 -1.07 -19.07 28.37
C THR A 7 -1.79 -18.17 29.37
N GLN A 8 -1.53 -18.34 30.67
CA GLN A 8 -2.05 -17.47 31.74
C GLN A 8 -1.67 -16.02 31.33
N LYS A 9 -2.69 -15.24 30.99
CA LYS A 9 -2.51 -13.83 30.67
C LYS A 9 -2.01 -13.11 31.92
N ASN A 10 -0.81 -12.56 31.86
CA ASN A 10 -0.27 -11.79 32.96
C ASN A 10 -1.06 -10.46 33.06
N PRO A 11 -1.67 -10.13 34.21
CA PRO A 11 -2.50 -8.93 34.38
C PRO A 11 -1.74 -7.63 34.20
N GLN A 12 -0.42 -7.63 34.14
CA GLN A 12 0.43 -6.46 33.88
C GLN A 12 0.52 -6.10 32.39
N TYR A 13 0.09 -6.99 31.48
CA TYR A 13 0.17 -6.77 30.05
C TYR A 13 -1.18 -6.39 29.45
N LYS A 14 -1.16 -5.38 28.57
CA LYS A 14 -2.29 -5.10 27.68
C LYS A 14 -2.26 -6.10 26.53
N TYR A 15 -3.34 -6.83 26.35
CA TYR A 15 -3.52 -7.78 25.24
C TYR A 15 -4.45 -7.18 24.19
N ALA A 16 -4.08 -7.34 22.91
CA ALA A 16 -4.94 -6.93 21.83
C ALA A 16 -6.18 -7.84 21.72
N SER A 17 -7.35 -7.23 21.55
CA SER A 17 -8.60 -7.96 21.28
C SER A 17 -8.51 -8.69 19.94
N THR A 18 -9.25 -9.80 19.77
CA THR A 18 -9.37 -10.49 18.49
C THR A 18 -9.90 -9.56 17.39
N ARG A 19 -10.82 -8.65 17.74
CA ARG A 19 -11.34 -7.64 16.83
C ARG A 19 -10.23 -6.69 16.37
N GLU A 20 -9.42 -6.16 17.28
CA GLU A 20 -8.30 -5.28 16.95
C GLU A 20 -7.29 -5.98 16.03
N LYS A 21 -6.96 -7.23 16.32
CA LYS A 21 -6.04 -8.03 15.48
C LYS A 21 -6.57 -8.20 14.06
N LEU A 22 -7.86 -8.53 13.91
CA LEU A 22 -8.48 -8.72 12.61
C LEU A 22 -8.62 -7.41 11.84
N CYS A 23 -9.11 -6.34 12.47
CA CYS A 23 -9.23 -5.03 11.83
C CYS A 23 -7.87 -4.50 11.37
N PHE A 24 -6.82 -4.68 12.19
CA PHE A 24 -5.46 -4.33 11.82
C PHE A 24 -4.96 -5.18 10.65
N GLY A 25 -5.23 -6.49 10.65
CA GLY A 25 -4.90 -7.39 9.54
C GLY A 25 -5.61 -7.01 8.23
N ILE A 26 -6.91 -6.66 8.28
CA ILE A 26 -7.69 -6.24 7.12
C ILE A 26 -7.08 -5.00 6.47
N GLY A 27 -6.56 -4.05 7.26
CA GLY A 27 -5.86 -2.88 6.72
C GLY A 27 -4.66 -3.21 5.85
N ALA A 28 -3.97 -4.32 6.13
CA ALA A 28 -2.86 -4.77 5.30
C ALA A 28 -3.30 -5.18 3.88
N ILE A 29 -4.55 -5.64 3.68
CA ILE A 29 -5.04 -6.07 2.36
C ILE A 29 -4.92 -4.94 1.34
N GLY A 30 -5.55 -3.80 1.62
CA GLY A 30 -5.56 -2.68 0.68
C GLY A 30 -4.18 -2.05 0.49
N LYS A 31 -3.45 -1.88 1.59
CA LYS A 31 -2.09 -1.36 1.60
C LYS A 31 -1.15 -2.18 0.71
N ASP A 32 -1.13 -3.48 0.91
CA ASP A 32 -0.25 -4.37 0.16
C ASP A 32 -0.77 -4.66 -1.26
N ALA A 33 -2.08 -4.57 -1.51
CA ALA A 33 -2.63 -4.63 -2.87
C ALA A 33 -2.10 -3.49 -3.75
N ILE A 34 -2.06 -2.24 -3.23
CA ILE A 34 -1.45 -1.10 -3.93
C ILE A 34 0.04 -1.35 -4.19
N CYS A 35 0.79 -1.74 -3.17
CA CYS A 35 2.22 -2.00 -3.27
C CYS A 35 2.53 -3.09 -4.31
N ASN A 36 1.75 -4.17 -4.30
CA ASN A 36 1.93 -5.27 -5.24
C ASN A 36 1.49 -4.93 -6.67
N LEU A 37 0.46 -4.09 -6.86
CA LEU A 37 0.10 -3.61 -8.20
C LEU A 37 1.25 -2.80 -8.82
N VAL A 38 1.83 -1.88 -8.05
CA VAL A 38 3.00 -1.11 -8.48
C VAL A 38 4.20 -2.03 -8.71
N GLY A 39 4.52 -2.91 -7.78
CA GLY A 39 5.67 -3.80 -7.87
C GLY A 39 5.60 -4.79 -9.04
N ALA A 40 4.42 -5.32 -9.35
CA ALA A 40 4.25 -6.33 -10.39
C ALA A 40 4.00 -5.74 -11.78
N PHE A 41 3.28 -4.62 -11.89
CA PHE A 41 2.76 -4.17 -13.17
C PHE A 41 3.21 -2.77 -13.60
N LEU A 42 3.82 -1.97 -12.73
CA LEU A 42 4.20 -0.61 -13.11
C LEU A 42 5.27 -0.58 -14.20
N MET A 43 6.25 -1.50 -14.15
CA MET A 43 7.26 -1.59 -15.20
C MET A 43 6.61 -1.94 -16.54
N LEU A 44 5.71 -2.93 -16.55
CA LEU A 44 4.98 -3.33 -17.74
C LEU A 44 4.11 -2.18 -18.29
N TYR A 45 3.43 -1.45 -17.41
CA TYR A 45 2.65 -0.27 -17.79
C TYR A 45 3.54 0.81 -18.43
N PHE A 46 4.69 1.11 -17.84
CA PHE A 46 5.60 2.13 -18.37
C PHE A 46 6.23 1.72 -19.71
N THR A 47 6.62 0.46 -19.88
CA THR A 47 7.32 0.00 -21.10
C THR A 47 6.36 -0.38 -22.22
N ASP A 48 5.28 -1.09 -21.92
CA ASP A 48 4.43 -1.73 -22.94
C ASP A 48 3.18 -0.90 -23.25
N THR A 49 2.73 -0.06 -22.30
CA THR A 49 1.59 0.84 -22.51
C THR A 49 2.04 2.25 -22.90
N LEU A 50 3.00 2.82 -22.15
CA LEU A 50 3.47 4.19 -22.37
C LEU A 50 4.70 4.26 -23.29
N TYR A 51 5.26 3.11 -23.69
CA TYR A 51 6.44 3.00 -24.57
C TYR A 51 7.66 3.77 -24.07
N LEU A 52 7.86 3.86 -22.76
CA LEU A 52 9.04 4.48 -22.18
C LEU A 52 10.25 3.54 -22.30
N ALA A 53 11.44 4.12 -22.47
CA ALA A 53 12.67 3.34 -22.56
C ALA A 53 12.92 2.54 -21.27
N PRO A 54 13.09 1.20 -21.30
CA PRO A 54 13.31 0.37 -20.11
C PRO A 54 14.50 0.82 -19.25
N ALA A 55 15.57 1.33 -19.89
CA ALA A 55 16.73 1.87 -19.19
C ALA A 55 16.36 3.10 -18.33
N PHE A 56 15.50 3.99 -18.83
CA PHE A 56 14.99 5.13 -18.06
C PHE A 56 14.16 4.66 -16.85
N VAL A 57 13.26 3.70 -17.07
CA VAL A 57 12.39 3.16 -15.99
C VAL A 57 13.26 2.51 -14.90
N GLY A 58 14.30 1.77 -15.28
CA GLY A 58 15.25 1.18 -14.33
C GLY A 58 15.99 2.23 -13.50
N VAL A 59 16.47 3.31 -14.12
CA VAL A 59 17.12 4.43 -13.43
C VAL A 59 16.14 5.14 -12.50
N LEU A 60 14.91 5.39 -12.97
CA LEU A 60 13.86 6.02 -12.15
C LEU A 60 13.56 5.19 -10.89
N PHE A 61 13.41 3.88 -11.02
CA PHE A 61 13.17 2.98 -9.89
C PHE A 61 14.35 2.98 -8.91
N PHE A 62 15.57 2.99 -9.42
CA PHE A 62 16.77 3.06 -8.59
C PHE A 62 16.86 4.37 -7.79
N VAL A 63 16.64 5.50 -8.45
CA VAL A 63 16.66 6.83 -7.79
C VAL A 63 15.56 6.93 -6.73
N ALA A 64 14.36 6.41 -7.02
CA ALA A 64 13.27 6.39 -6.06
C ALA A 64 13.60 5.55 -4.82
N ARG A 65 14.32 4.43 -4.95
CA ARG A 65 14.76 3.63 -3.79
C ARG A 65 15.76 4.37 -2.90
N ILE A 66 16.64 5.17 -3.49
CA ILE A 66 17.55 6.05 -2.72
C ILE A 66 16.72 7.10 -1.97
N TRP A 67 15.71 7.67 -2.64
CA TRP A 67 14.81 8.63 -2.02
C TRP A 67 14.03 8.02 -0.84
N ASP A 68 13.46 6.83 -1.01
CA ASP A 68 12.72 6.11 0.03
C ASP A 68 13.60 5.91 1.29
N ALA A 69 14.87 5.55 1.12
CA ALA A 69 15.82 5.36 2.24
C ALA A 69 16.04 6.64 3.09
N ILE A 70 15.82 7.82 2.50
CA ILE A 70 15.89 9.11 3.20
C ILE A 70 14.51 9.50 3.76
N ASN A 71 13.47 9.29 2.97
CA ASN A 71 12.11 9.70 3.28
C ASN A 71 11.50 8.92 4.47
N ASP A 72 11.76 7.61 4.58
CA ASP A 72 11.19 6.76 5.62
C ASP A 72 11.62 7.16 7.04
N PRO A 73 12.91 7.39 7.34
CA PRO A 73 13.33 7.91 8.64
C PRO A 73 12.77 9.30 8.95
N MET A 74 12.67 10.18 7.94
CA MET A 74 12.09 11.52 8.12
C MET A 74 10.63 11.43 8.52
N MET A 75 9.85 10.56 7.85
CA MET A 75 8.45 10.35 8.21
C MET A 75 8.31 9.72 9.61
N GLY A 76 9.19 8.81 9.98
CA GLY A 76 9.26 8.25 11.34
C GLY A 76 9.40 9.34 12.39
N MET A 77 10.33 10.29 12.21
CA MET A 77 10.52 11.42 13.12
C MET A 77 9.27 12.33 13.19
N ILE A 78 8.62 12.59 12.05
CA ILE A 78 7.40 13.41 12.01
C ILE A 78 6.27 12.74 12.81
N VAL A 79 6.05 11.45 12.60
CA VAL A 79 5.05 10.66 13.31
C VAL A 79 5.34 10.63 14.81
N ASP A 80 6.62 10.49 15.20
CA ASP A 80 7.02 10.45 16.60
C ASP A 80 6.78 11.76 17.35
N ASN A 81 6.89 12.88 16.67
CA ASN A 81 6.64 14.21 17.23
C ASN A 81 5.16 14.65 17.09
N THR A 82 4.31 13.83 16.50
CA THR A 82 2.91 14.20 16.29
C THR A 82 2.06 13.92 17.54
N HIS A 83 1.36 14.95 18.04
CA HIS A 83 0.42 14.87 19.14
C HIS A 83 -0.94 15.42 18.69
N THR A 84 -1.93 14.57 18.48
CA THR A 84 -3.27 14.98 18.03
C THR A 84 -4.39 14.41 18.90
N ARG A 85 -5.54 15.09 18.89
CA ARG A 85 -6.75 14.63 19.61
C ARG A 85 -7.30 13.29 19.11
N PHE A 86 -7.02 12.95 17.84
CA PHE A 86 -7.47 11.70 17.20
C PHE A 86 -6.49 10.55 17.37
N GLY A 87 -5.39 10.77 18.11
CA GLY A 87 -4.29 9.82 18.27
C GLY A 87 -3.14 10.07 17.28
N LYS A 88 -1.96 9.58 17.67
CA LYS A 88 -0.70 9.84 16.95
C LYS A 88 -0.69 9.24 15.54
N PHE A 89 -1.23 8.02 15.37
CA PHE A 89 -1.13 7.26 14.12
C PHE A 89 -2.33 7.44 13.20
N ARG A 90 -3.57 7.54 13.76
CA ARG A 90 -4.83 7.56 13.00
C ARG A 90 -4.90 8.67 11.98
N ILE A 91 -4.44 9.88 12.34
CA ILE A 91 -4.49 11.03 11.44
C ILE A 91 -3.61 10.81 10.20
N TRP A 92 -2.41 10.26 10.39
CA TRP A 92 -1.48 9.97 9.30
C TRP A 92 -1.98 8.84 8.40
N LEU A 93 -2.62 7.81 8.99
CA LEU A 93 -3.28 6.76 8.22
C LEU A 93 -4.36 7.32 7.31
N VAL A 94 -5.24 8.18 7.82
CA VAL A 94 -6.32 8.77 7.01
C VAL A 94 -5.76 9.69 5.92
N ILE A 95 -4.91 10.64 6.29
CA ILE A 95 -4.33 11.59 5.31
C ILE A 95 -3.50 10.84 4.28
N GLY A 96 -2.59 9.98 4.71
CA GLY A 96 -1.72 9.21 3.83
C GLY A 96 -2.52 8.33 2.87
N THR A 97 -3.56 7.63 3.35
CA THR A 97 -4.42 6.81 2.51
C THR A 97 -5.14 7.61 1.44
N LEU A 98 -5.77 8.73 1.81
CA LEU A 98 -6.52 9.54 0.85
C LEU A 98 -5.60 10.16 -0.20
N VAL A 99 -4.50 10.77 0.22
CA VAL A 99 -3.55 11.40 -0.71
C VAL A 99 -2.88 10.35 -1.59
N ASN A 100 -2.42 9.24 -1.00
CA ASN A 100 -1.79 8.17 -1.78
C ASN A 100 -2.76 7.52 -2.77
N SER A 101 -4.03 7.34 -2.42
CA SER A 101 -5.05 6.81 -3.35
C SER A 101 -5.20 7.67 -4.60
N VAL A 102 -5.20 9.00 -4.44
CA VAL A 102 -5.26 9.92 -5.57
C VAL A 102 -3.99 9.83 -6.42
N VAL A 103 -2.82 9.93 -5.81
CA VAL A 103 -1.53 9.84 -6.52
C VAL A 103 -1.36 8.49 -7.22
N PHE A 104 -1.79 7.40 -6.58
CA PHE A 104 -1.75 6.05 -7.13
C PHE A 104 -2.61 5.90 -8.39
N VAL A 105 -3.83 6.45 -8.40
CA VAL A 105 -4.67 6.44 -9.61
C VAL A 105 -4.05 7.30 -10.71
N LEU A 106 -3.52 8.47 -10.37
CA LEU A 106 -2.83 9.34 -11.32
C LEU A 106 -1.56 8.70 -11.89
N LEU A 107 -0.85 7.87 -11.12
CA LEU A 107 0.32 7.12 -11.59
C LEU A 107 0.00 6.17 -12.75
N PHE A 108 -1.23 5.61 -12.78
CA PHE A 108 -1.73 4.74 -13.85
C PHE A 108 -2.60 5.49 -14.87
N HIS A 109 -2.43 6.82 -15.00
CA HIS A 109 -3.10 7.63 -16.00
C HIS A 109 -2.15 8.66 -16.62
N SER A 110 -2.00 8.66 -17.94
CA SER A 110 -0.98 9.45 -18.64
C SER A 110 -1.48 10.79 -19.18
N PHE A 111 -2.79 11.06 -19.14
CA PHE A 111 -3.42 12.25 -19.75
C PHE A 111 -3.05 12.47 -21.21
N ASN A 112 -2.74 11.41 -21.96
CA ASN A 112 -2.27 11.44 -23.36
C ASN A 112 -1.00 12.30 -23.55
N LEU A 113 -0.19 12.46 -22.50
CA LEU A 113 1.09 13.15 -22.59
C LEU A 113 2.06 12.35 -23.46
N SER A 114 2.97 13.06 -24.14
CA SER A 114 3.98 12.45 -25.00
C SER A 114 5.33 13.16 -24.89
N GLY A 115 6.38 12.51 -25.38
CA GLY A 115 7.72 13.06 -25.37
C GLY A 115 8.22 13.42 -23.97
N THR A 116 8.97 14.51 -23.84
CA THR A 116 9.60 14.92 -22.57
C THR A 116 8.58 15.15 -21.45
N ALA A 117 7.38 15.65 -21.77
CA ALA A 117 6.34 15.89 -20.76
C ALA A 117 5.90 14.59 -20.07
N LEU A 118 5.78 13.48 -20.80
CA LEU A 118 5.47 12.17 -20.25
C LEU A 118 6.57 11.68 -19.30
N TYR A 119 7.84 11.80 -19.69
CA TYR A 119 8.98 11.41 -18.85
C TYR A 119 9.01 12.16 -17.52
N VAL A 120 8.79 13.47 -17.56
CA VAL A 120 8.73 14.31 -16.35
C VAL A 120 7.54 13.93 -15.49
N TYR A 121 6.35 13.78 -16.08
CA TYR A 121 5.13 13.40 -15.38
C TYR A 121 5.28 12.09 -14.62
N VAL A 122 5.73 11.04 -15.31
CA VAL A 122 5.93 9.70 -14.73
C VAL A 122 6.94 9.74 -13.59
N SER A 123 8.05 10.49 -13.75
CA SER A 123 9.06 10.64 -12.69
C SER A 123 8.50 11.30 -11.45
N VAL A 124 7.77 12.39 -11.62
CA VAL A 124 7.15 13.12 -10.50
C VAL A 124 6.09 12.27 -9.81
N MET A 125 5.20 11.62 -10.58
CA MET A 125 4.14 10.78 -10.01
C MET A 125 4.68 9.58 -9.26
N TYR A 126 5.74 8.94 -9.75
CA TYR A 126 6.34 7.79 -9.08
C TYR A 126 7.03 8.16 -7.76
N ILE A 127 7.76 9.28 -7.73
CA ILE A 127 8.37 9.79 -6.50
C ILE A 127 7.28 10.21 -5.50
N LEU A 128 6.25 10.93 -5.96
CA LEU A 128 5.11 11.33 -5.11
C LEU A 128 4.36 10.11 -4.56
N TYR A 129 4.22 9.05 -5.35
CA TYR A 129 3.62 7.80 -4.90
C TYR A 129 4.43 7.22 -3.72
N GLY A 130 5.75 7.08 -3.83
CA GLY A 130 6.60 6.60 -2.75
C GLY A 130 6.47 7.46 -1.49
N MET A 131 6.58 8.80 -1.63
CA MET A 131 6.44 9.73 -0.51
C MET A 131 5.09 9.60 0.20
N THR A 132 4.00 9.59 -0.55
CA THR A 132 2.65 9.53 0.01
C THR A 132 2.32 8.15 0.59
N TYR A 133 2.89 7.09 0.02
CA TYR A 133 2.79 5.74 0.57
C TYR A 133 3.46 5.65 1.94
N THR A 134 4.66 6.19 2.09
CA THR A 134 5.40 6.24 3.36
C THR A 134 4.62 6.98 4.45
N ILE A 135 3.87 8.05 4.11
CA ILE A 135 3.02 8.80 5.06
C ILE A 135 1.99 7.89 5.77
N MET A 136 1.56 6.84 5.11
CA MET A 136 0.61 5.86 5.67
C MET A 136 1.34 4.61 6.22
N ASP A 137 2.33 4.10 5.51
CA ASP A 137 2.98 2.82 5.84
C ASP A 137 3.76 2.87 7.15
N VAL A 138 4.55 3.93 7.37
CA VAL A 138 5.33 4.12 8.61
C VAL A 138 4.43 4.18 9.84
N PRO A 139 3.35 5.00 9.91
CA PRO A 139 2.44 4.99 11.04
C PRO A 139 1.70 3.67 11.23
N TYR A 140 1.36 2.97 10.14
CA TYR A 140 0.70 1.68 10.21
C TYR A 140 1.55 0.66 10.99
N TRP A 141 2.80 0.47 10.62
CA TRP A 141 3.69 -0.47 11.31
C TRP A 141 4.10 0.02 12.70
N SER A 142 4.25 1.33 12.88
CA SER A 142 4.54 1.94 14.20
C SER A 142 3.39 1.81 15.19
N TRP A 143 2.17 1.55 14.72
CA TRP A 143 1.01 1.32 15.60
C TRP A 143 1.00 -0.08 16.20
N LEU A 144 1.59 -1.08 15.54
CA LEU A 144 1.61 -2.47 15.99
C LEU A 144 2.09 -2.65 17.45
N PRO A 145 3.21 -2.02 17.91
CA PRO A 145 3.65 -2.12 19.30
C PRO A 145 2.66 -1.56 20.32
N ASN A 146 1.75 -0.68 19.91
CA ASN A 146 0.76 -0.09 20.81
C ASN A 146 -0.51 -0.96 21.00
N LEU A 147 -0.68 -2.00 20.18
CA LEU A 147 -1.79 -2.96 20.33
C LEU A 147 -1.57 -3.88 21.55
N THR A 148 -0.32 -4.27 21.82
CA THR A 148 0.03 -5.13 22.95
C THR A 148 1.40 -4.79 23.51
N ASN A 149 1.53 -4.87 24.84
CA ASN A 149 2.78 -4.67 25.55
C ASN A 149 3.52 -6.01 25.81
N ASP A 150 2.89 -7.14 25.54
CA ASP A 150 3.51 -8.46 25.66
C ASP A 150 4.35 -8.77 24.42
N PRO A 151 5.69 -9.01 24.56
CA PRO A 151 6.56 -9.34 23.45
C PRO A 151 6.12 -10.60 22.67
N HIS A 152 5.69 -11.64 23.37
CA HIS A 152 5.25 -12.91 22.75
C HIS A 152 3.93 -12.75 22.00
N GLU A 153 3.01 -11.93 22.50
CA GLU A 153 1.78 -11.63 21.80
C GLU A 153 2.06 -10.74 20.58
N ARG A 154 2.99 -9.79 20.67
CA ARG A 154 3.37 -8.92 19.58
C ARG A 154 3.86 -9.68 18.34
N GLU A 155 4.64 -10.73 18.54
CA GLU A 155 5.05 -11.63 17.46
C GLU A 155 3.82 -12.26 16.77
N LYS A 156 2.89 -12.83 17.55
CA LYS A 156 1.67 -13.44 17.02
C LYS A 156 0.78 -12.44 16.28
N VAL A 157 0.62 -11.23 16.85
CA VAL A 157 -0.19 -10.16 16.23
C VAL A 157 0.43 -9.69 14.93
N SER A 158 1.77 -9.67 14.80
CA SER A 158 2.45 -9.26 13.57
C SER A 158 2.29 -10.25 12.40
N VAL A 159 1.98 -11.51 12.68
CA VAL A 159 1.75 -12.54 11.64
C VAL A 159 0.44 -12.29 10.88
N ILE A 160 -0.59 -11.80 11.58
CA ILE A 160 -1.92 -11.60 10.98
C ILE A 160 -1.90 -10.62 9.81
N PRO A 161 -1.39 -9.37 9.94
CA PRO A 161 -1.33 -8.45 8.81
C PRO A 161 -0.43 -8.98 7.70
N ARG A 162 0.66 -9.67 8.00
CA ARG A 162 1.53 -10.28 6.98
C ARG A 162 0.83 -11.38 6.17
N PHE A 163 0.00 -12.19 6.84
CA PHE A 163 -0.81 -13.19 6.14
C PHE A 163 -1.79 -12.55 5.16
N PHE A 164 -2.53 -11.51 5.60
CA PHE A 164 -3.46 -10.79 4.74
C PHE A 164 -2.73 -10.03 3.61
N ALA A 165 -1.57 -9.44 3.89
CA ALA A 165 -0.70 -8.81 2.91
C ALA A 165 -0.26 -9.80 1.82
N SER A 166 0.21 -10.98 2.22
CA SER A 166 0.64 -12.03 1.28
C SER A 166 -0.51 -12.53 0.42
N LEU A 167 -1.71 -12.69 1.00
CA LEU A 167 -2.91 -13.09 0.27
C LEU A 167 -3.30 -12.04 -0.78
N ALA A 168 -3.28 -10.76 -0.41
CA ALA A 168 -3.56 -9.66 -1.32
C ALA A 168 -2.53 -9.59 -2.45
N GLY A 169 -1.24 -9.68 -2.11
CA GLY A 169 -0.15 -9.67 -3.09
C GLY A 169 -0.24 -10.84 -4.07
N PHE A 170 -0.47 -12.05 -3.57
CA PHE A 170 -0.68 -13.23 -4.42
C PHE A 170 -1.87 -13.04 -5.37
N SER A 171 -2.99 -12.52 -4.85
CA SER A 171 -4.20 -12.29 -5.66
C SER A 171 -3.95 -11.25 -6.77
N VAL A 172 -3.30 -10.13 -6.45
CA VAL A 172 -2.96 -9.09 -7.42
C VAL A 172 -1.97 -9.62 -8.46
N ALA A 173 -0.90 -10.29 -8.05
CA ALA A 173 0.11 -10.81 -8.97
C ALA A 173 -0.45 -11.89 -9.92
N THR A 174 -1.33 -12.76 -9.42
CA THR A 174 -1.89 -13.87 -10.20
C THR A 174 -3.02 -13.42 -11.12
N PHE A 175 -3.95 -12.64 -10.62
CA PHE A 175 -5.17 -12.27 -11.34
C PHE A 175 -5.13 -10.89 -11.97
N GLY A 176 -4.11 -10.06 -11.65
CA GLY A 176 -4.07 -8.66 -12.08
C GLY A 176 -4.16 -8.47 -13.59
N LEU A 177 -3.38 -9.20 -14.40
CA LEU A 177 -3.46 -9.11 -15.87
C LEU A 177 -4.82 -9.56 -16.40
N TYR A 178 -5.43 -10.60 -15.84
CA TYR A 178 -6.76 -11.02 -16.24
C TYR A 178 -7.80 -9.94 -15.99
N ILE A 179 -7.73 -9.29 -14.83
CA ILE A 179 -8.63 -8.20 -14.46
C ILE A 179 -8.39 -6.99 -15.37
N ILE A 180 -7.14 -6.58 -15.58
CA ILE A 180 -6.80 -5.46 -16.48
C ILE A 180 -7.33 -5.71 -17.89
N ASN A 181 -7.14 -6.91 -18.43
CA ASN A 181 -7.63 -7.29 -19.74
C ASN A 181 -9.17 -7.30 -19.83
N TYR A 182 -9.82 -7.82 -18.80
CA TYR A 182 -11.28 -7.80 -18.71
C TYR A 182 -11.79 -6.35 -18.68
N LEU A 183 -11.17 -5.48 -17.88
CA LEU A 183 -11.54 -4.07 -17.80
C LEU A 183 -11.28 -3.32 -19.11
N ASN A 184 -10.21 -3.63 -19.85
CA ASN A 184 -9.98 -3.08 -21.19
C ASN A 184 -11.12 -3.46 -22.14
N LYS A 185 -11.54 -4.73 -22.16
CA LYS A 185 -12.68 -5.17 -22.98
C LYS A 185 -13.98 -4.44 -22.61
N VAL A 186 -14.26 -4.28 -21.32
CA VAL A 186 -15.44 -3.53 -20.85
C VAL A 186 -15.38 -2.07 -21.27
N ALA A 187 -14.18 -1.48 -21.28
CA ALA A 187 -13.94 -0.09 -21.71
C ALA A 187 -13.95 0.08 -23.25
N GLY A 188 -14.17 -1.00 -24.02
CA GLY A 188 -14.20 -0.96 -25.48
C GLY A 188 -12.84 -0.94 -26.16
N GLU A 189 -11.76 -1.23 -25.42
CA GLU A 189 -10.41 -1.30 -25.96
C GLU A 189 -10.09 -2.70 -26.51
N SER A 190 -9.53 -2.75 -27.70
CA SER A 190 -9.08 -4.02 -28.31
C SER A 190 -7.65 -4.39 -27.90
N ASN A 191 -6.88 -3.45 -27.38
CA ASN A 191 -5.50 -3.67 -26.96
C ASN A 191 -5.43 -4.20 -25.54
N LEU A 192 -4.68 -5.30 -25.37
CA LEU A 192 -4.45 -5.96 -24.08
C LEU A 192 -3.75 -5.05 -23.05
N TYR A 193 -2.91 -4.15 -23.52
CA TYR A 193 -2.11 -3.21 -22.74
C TYR A 193 -2.65 -1.79 -22.81
N ALA A 194 -3.96 -1.60 -23.05
CA ALA A 194 -4.54 -0.27 -23.06
C ALA A 194 -4.51 0.36 -21.66
N GLU A 195 -4.24 1.65 -21.60
CA GLU A 195 -4.14 2.43 -20.35
C GLU A 195 -5.40 2.36 -19.49
N LYS A 196 -6.59 2.35 -20.11
CA LYS A 196 -7.88 2.37 -19.40
C LYS A 196 -8.04 1.23 -18.40
N GLY A 197 -7.62 0.00 -18.76
CA GLY A 197 -7.70 -1.14 -17.86
C GLY A 197 -6.82 -0.99 -16.62
N TYR A 198 -5.61 -0.44 -16.78
CA TYR A 198 -4.73 -0.15 -15.64
C TYR A 198 -5.33 0.93 -14.74
N THR A 199 -5.83 2.03 -15.31
CA THR A 199 -6.47 3.11 -14.54
C THR A 199 -7.70 2.61 -13.79
N LEU A 200 -8.59 1.83 -14.44
CA LEU A 200 -9.78 1.27 -13.79
C LEU A 200 -9.41 0.30 -12.67
N PHE A 201 -8.40 -0.55 -12.88
CA PHE A 201 -7.94 -1.46 -11.85
C PHE A 201 -7.31 -0.70 -10.67
N ALA A 202 -6.53 0.35 -10.94
CA ALA A 202 -6.00 1.22 -9.90
C ALA A 202 -7.12 1.89 -9.07
N ILE A 203 -8.21 2.34 -9.69
CA ILE A 203 -9.37 2.89 -8.99
C ILE A 203 -10.01 1.84 -8.06
N ILE A 204 -10.21 0.61 -8.54
CA ILE A 204 -10.78 -0.47 -7.73
C ILE A 204 -9.90 -0.75 -6.52
N ILE A 205 -8.58 -0.89 -6.71
CA ILE A 205 -7.63 -1.13 -5.62
C ILE A 205 -7.58 0.07 -4.65
N ALA A 206 -7.63 1.31 -5.14
CA ALA A 206 -7.68 2.51 -4.30
C ALA A 206 -8.93 2.54 -3.40
N VAL A 207 -10.09 2.15 -3.92
CA VAL A 207 -11.33 2.04 -3.12
C VAL A 207 -11.18 0.96 -2.04
N ILE A 208 -10.66 -0.22 -2.39
CA ILE A 208 -10.38 -1.29 -1.41
C ILE A 208 -9.43 -0.78 -0.32
N PHE A 209 -8.39 -0.05 -0.70
CA PHE A 209 -7.42 0.53 0.23
C PHE A 209 -8.06 1.52 1.21
N ILE A 210 -8.88 2.45 0.72
CA ILE A 210 -9.59 3.41 1.57
C ILE A 210 -10.52 2.68 2.55
N VAL A 211 -11.27 1.69 2.09
CA VAL A 211 -12.19 0.92 2.93
C VAL A 211 -11.45 0.12 4.00
N THR A 212 -10.40 -0.60 3.63
CA THR A 212 -9.66 -1.47 4.57
C THR A 212 -8.89 -0.67 5.62
N ILE A 213 -8.26 0.44 5.25
CA ILE A 213 -7.63 1.34 6.23
C ILE A 213 -8.69 2.06 7.07
N GLY A 214 -9.84 2.42 6.48
CA GLY A 214 -10.98 2.95 7.24
C GLY A 214 -11.43 2.02 8.36
N ILE A 215 -11.54 0.71 8.09
CA ILE A 215 -11.86 -0.31 9.11
C ILE A 215 -10.78 -0.33 10.20
N THR A 216 -9.50 -0.23 9.83
CA THR A 216 -8.39 -0.19 10.80
C THR A 216 -8.44 1.05 11.69
N VAL A 217 -8.76 2.21 11.13
CA VAL A 217 -8.82 3.47 11.89
C VAL A 217 -10.01 3.51 12.86
N LEU A 218 -11.13 2.85 12.51
CA LEU A 218 -12.35 2.78 13.35
C LEU A 218 -12.27 1.73 14.47
N MET A 219 -11.23 0.92 14.48
CA MET A 219 -10.94 -0.03 15.56
C MET A 219 -10.54 0.73 16.83
#